data_5f2bedfb91dc641f22b3908ff0b086fd
#
_entry.id   5f2bedfb91dc641f22b3908ff0b086fd
#
_cell.length_a   1.000
_cell.length_b   1.000
_cell.length_c   1.000
_cell.angle_alpha   90.00
_cell.angle_beta   90.00
_cell.angle_gamma   90.00
#
_symmetry.space_group_name_H-M   'P 1'
#
loop_
_entity.id
_entity.type
_entity.pdbx_description
1 polymer ?
#
loop_
_entity_poly.entity_id
_entity_poly.type
_entity_poly.pdbx_seq_one_letter_code
_entity_poly.pdbx_strand_id
1 'polypeptide(L)'
;MLFGDKGYVKFNYDEQIVKWADCAREKGSEILANPGQLEEWLQCEGTWFVGVDVLPNDSSGGFDEVKLPCIFSKFLDKINLKPYHKAQLSVIYPGYPRPRLGDSKSAFEYRLKRDAAHVDGLLPVGAQKRRYLIEPHGVILGVPLNNTHPGASPIVVWKGSHRIMQQE
;
A
#
# COMPACT_ATOMS: atom_id res chain seq x y z
N MET A 1 20.27 12.85 0.10
CA MET A 1 18.81 12.59 0.04
C MET A 1 18.59 11.08 0.07
N LEU A 2 17.78 10.55 0.99
CA LEU A 2 17.68 9.10 1.27
C LEU A 2 17.09 8.30 0.08
N PHE A 3 16.16 8.90 -0.66
CA PHE A 3 15.50 8.28 -1.83
C PHE A 3 16.18 8.65 -3.17
N GLY A 4 17.25 9.45 -3.13
CA GLY A 4 17.97 9.89 -4.32
C GLY A 4 17.06 10.50 -5.39
N ASP A 5 17.41 10.29 -6.66
CA ASP A 5 16.66 10.83 -7.79
C ASP A 5 15.43 9.99 -8.16
N LYS A 6 15.34 8.77 -7.63
CA LYS A 6 14.29 7.82 -8.00
C LYS A 6 13.00 8.02 -7.22
N GLY A 7 13.08 8.44 -5.95
CA GLY A 7 11.94 8.54 -5.05
C GLY A 7 11.53 7.22 -4.40
N TYR A 8 12.30 6.16 -4.60
CA TYR A 8 12.09 4.86 -3.98
C TYR A 8 13.39 4.12 -3.72
N VAL A 9 13.33 3.17 -2.79
CA VAL A 9 14.40 2.21 -2.50
C VAL A 9 13.84 0.81 -2.65
N LYS A 10 14.60 -0.09 -3.29
CA LYS A 10 14.28 -1.51 -3.38
C LYS A 10 15.25 -2.27 -2.50
N PHE A 11 14.72 -3.06 -1.58
CA PHE A 11 15.49 -3.99 -0.76
C PHE A 11 15.64 -5.32 -1.48
N ASN A 12 16.81 -5.93 -1.33
CA ASN A 12 17.06 -7.26 -1.83
C ASN A 12 16.40 -8.34 -0.96
N TYR A 13 16.43 -9.57 -1.42
CA TYR A 13 16.02 -10.73 -0.64
C TYR A 13 16.73 -10.77 0.71
N ASP A 14 15.96 -11.07 1.76
CA ASP A 14 16.42 -11.21 3.13
C ASP A 14 15.48 -12.18 3.86
N GLU A 15 16.05 -13.15 4.58
CA GLU A 15 15.27 -14.18 5.28
C GLU A 15 14.35 -13.60 6.36
N GLN A 16 14.74 -12.49 6.99
CA GLN A 16 13.86 -11.80 7.96
C GLN A 16 12.64 -11.20 7.27
N ILE A 17 12.79 -10.70 6.04
CA ILE A 17 11.66 -10.19 5.24
C ILE A 17 10.70 -11.33 4.93
N VAL A 18 11.21 -12.49 4.52
CA VAL A 18 10.36 -13.67 4.23
C VAL A 18 9.61 -14.11 5.48
N LYS A 19 10.29 -14.25 6.61
CA LYS A 19 9.66 -14.64 7.88
C LYS A 19 8.56 -13.66 8.30
N TRP A 20 8.81 -12.36 8.17
CA TRP A 20 7.81 -11.32 8.45
C TRP A 20 6.63 -11.40 7.49
N ALA A 21 6.89 -11.58 6.19
CA ALA A 21 5.87 -11.70 5.15
C ALA A 21 5.00 -12.95 5.34
N ASP A 22 5.58 -14.08 5.75
CA ASP A 22 4.83 -15.30 6.04
C ASP A 22 3.88 -15.10 7.22
N CYS A 23 4.34 -14.46 8.30
CA CYS A 23 3.49 -14.12 9.44
C CYS A 23 2.36 -13.15 9.03
N ALA A 24 2.68 -12.09 8.28
CA ALA A 24 1.69 -11.14 7.77
C ALA A 24 0.66 -11.82 6.85
N ARG A 25 1.09 -12.78 6.04
CA ARG A 25 0.21 -13.56 5.15
C ARG A 25 -0.72 -14.47 5.95
N GLU A 26 -0.25 -15.11 7.01
CA GLU A 26 -1.07 -15.92 7.91
C GLU A 26 -2.16 -15.07 8.55
N LYS A 27 -1.80 -13.95 9.19
CA LYS A 27 -2.76 -12.98 9.76
C LYS A 27 -3.72 -12.44 8.70
N GLY A 28 -3.22 -12.14 7.52
CA GLY A 28 -4.04 -11.72 6.38
C GLY A 28 -5.05 -12.78 5.95
N SER A 29 -4.69 -14.05 5.97
CA SER A 29 -5.59 -15.16 5.65
C SER A 29 -6.73 -15.29 6.67
N GLU A 30 -6.45 -15.08 7.97
CA GLU A 30 -7.47 -15.02 9.02
C GLU A 30 -8.47 -13.89 8.78
N ILE A 31 -7.99 -12.70 8.38
CA ILE A 31 -8.82 -11.54 8.05
C ILE A 31 -9.71 -11.83 6.84
N LEU A 32 -9.14 -12.40 5.79
CA LEU A 32 -9.88 -12.74 4.56
C LEU A 32 -10.91 -13.86 4.78
N ALA A 33 -10.75 -14.68 5.80
CA ALA A 33 -11.75 -15.70 6.17
C ALA A 33 -12.96 -15.10 6.92
N ASN A 34 -12.90 -13.82 7.34
CA ASN A 34 -14.00 -13.15 8.02
C ASN A 34 -14.92 -12.45 7.01
N PRO A 35 -16.20 -12.88 6.86
CA PRO A 35 -17.12 -12.31 5.88
C PRO A 35 -17.37 -10.81 6.07
N GLY A 36 -17.40 -10.32 7.31
CA GLY A 36 -17.61 -8.90 7.60
C GLY A 36 -16.45 -8.03 7.11
N GLN A 37 -15.22 -8.52 7.25
CA GLN A 37 -14.03 -7.83 6.72
C GLN A 37 -14.02 -7.81 5.19
N LEU A 38 -14.45 -8.92 4.55
CA LEU A 38 -14.57 -8.96 3.10
C LEU A 38 -15.61 -7.96 2.59
N GLU A 39 -16.80 -7.90 3.20
CA GLU A 39 -17.85 -6.97 2.81
C GLU A 39 -17.41 -5.52 2.93
N GLU A 40 -16.70 -5.18 4.01
CA GLU A 40 -16.20 -3.83 4.27
C GLU A 40 -15.16 -3.37 3.25
N TRP A 41 -14.20 -4.23 2.90
CA TRP A 41 -12.99 -3.83 2.18
C TRP A 41 -12.87 -4.33 0.74
N LEU A 42 -13.80 -5.17 0.28
CA LEU A 42 -13.78 -5.69 -1.08
C LEU A 42 -14.31 -4.65 -2.08
N GLN A 43 -13.48 -4.30 -3.03
CA GLN A 43 -13.69 -3.23 -4.01
C GLN A 43 -13.65 -3.77 -5.44
N CYS A 44 -13.94 -2.89 -6.42
CA CYS A 44 -13.76 -3.17 -7.84
C CYS A 44 -14.48 -4.46 -8.28
N GLU A 45 -15.79 -4.56 -8.00
CA GLU A 45 -16.62 -5.73 -8.32
C GLU A 45 -16.04 -7.04 -7.75
N GLY A 46 -15.47 -6.98 -6.55
CA GLY A 46 -14.93 -8.15 -5.88
C GLY A 46 -13.53 -8.58 -6.31
N THR A 47 -12.81 -7.74 -7.08
CA THR A 47 -11.49 -8.09 -7.61
C THR A 47 -10.33 -7.46 -6.86
N TRP A 48 -10.59 -6.63 -5.83
CA TRP A 48 -9.57 -6.02 -5.00
C TRP A 48 -10.01 -5.87 -3.55
N PHE A 49 -9.29 -6.52 -2.64
CA PHE A 49 -9.41 -6.29 -1.20
C PHE A 49 -8.39 -5.23 -0.80
N VAL A 50 -8.85 -4.16 -0.14
CA VAL A 50 -8.02 -3.03 0.29
C VAL A 50 -8.26 -2.72 1.76
N GLY A 51 -7.88 -3.64 2.64
CA GLY A 51 -8.06 -3.52 4.09
C GLY A 51 -7.05 -2.54 4.69
N VAL A 52 -7.51 -1.33 4.98
CA VAL A 52 -6.69 -0.28 5.63
C VAL A 52 -6.60 -0.59 7.12
N ASP A 53 -5.38 -0.56 7.67
CA ASP A 53 -5.09 -0.79 9.10
C ASP A 53 -5.61 -2.12 9.67
N VAL A 54 -5.82 -3.14 8.82
CA VAL A 54 -6.41 -4.42 9.24
C VAL A 54 -5.41 -5.41 9.83
N LEU A 55 -4.12 -5.30 9.46
CA LEU A 55 -3.11 -6.20 9.99
C LEU A 55 -2.78 -5.85 11.45
N PRO A 56 -2.65 -6.84 12.34
CA PRO A 56 -2.50 -6.62 13.77
C PRO A 56 -1.06 -6.36 14.22
N ASN A 57 -0.22 -5.77 13.35
CA ASN A 57 1.13 -5.39 13.76
C ASN A 57 1.13 -4.36 14.89
N ASP A 58 2.13 -4.42 15.74
CA ASP A 58 2.35 -3.44 16.80
C ASP A 58 2.94 -2.11 16.27
N SER A 59 3.13 -1.14 17.17
CA SER A 59 3.70 0.18 16.83
C SER A 59 5.18 0.13 16.40
N SER A 60 5.85 -1.00 16.57
CA SER A 60 7.20 -1.26 16.05
C SER A 60 7.19 -2.00 14.71
N GLY A 61 6.00 -2.31 14.17
CA GLY A 61 5.79 -2.97 12.89
C GLY A 61 5.94 -4.50 12.93
N GLY A 62 5.98 -5.10 14.13
CA GLY A 62 6.10 -6.55 14.32
C GLY A 62 4.76 -7.24 14.51
N PHE A 63 4.77 -8.57 14.44
CA PHE A 63 3.65 -9.47 14.76
C PHE A 63 4.11 -10.45 15.85
N ASP A 64 3.53 -10.39 17.02
CA ASP A 64 3.88 -11.25 18.14
C ASP A 64 5.42 -11.31 18.35
N GLU A 65 6.06 -12.48 18.18
CA GLU A 65 7.51 -12.67 18.31
C GLU A 65 8.30 -12.29 17.03
N VAL A 66 7.62 -11.99 15.92
CA VAL A 66 8.25 -11.67 14.65
C VAL A 66 8.42 -10.16 14.50
N LYS A 67 9.63 -9.68 14.74
CA LYS A 67 9.95 -8.24 14.65
C LYS A 67 10.02 -7.77 13.20
N LEU A 68 9.77 -6.47 13.00
CA LEU A 68 10.03 -5.84 11.71
C LEU A 68 11.49 -6.08 11.29
N PRO A 69 11.75 -6.52 10.04
CA PRO A 69 13.11 -6.80 9.58
C PRO A 69 14.07 -5.65 9.83
N CYS A 70 15.27 -5.99 10.34
CA CYS A 70 16.27 -5.01 10.74
C CYS A 70 16.70 -4.06 9.60
N ILE A 71 16.66 -4.54 8.35
CA ILE A 71 16.96 -3.72 7.18
C ILE A 71 15.93 -2.58 7.00
N PHE A 72 14.66 -2.82 7.32
CA PHE A 72 13.62 -1.79 7.28
C PHE A 72 13.72 -0.84 8.45
N SER A 73 13.83 -1.36 9.68
CA SER A 73 13.91 -0.51 10.87
C SER A 73 15.12 0.44 10.81
N LYS A 74 16.29 -0.06 10.43
CA LYS A 74 17.49 0.78 10.24
C LYS A 74 17.33 1.85 9.15
N PHE A 75 16.55 1.55 8.10
CA PHE A 75 16.25 2.52 7.06
C PHE A 75 15.28 3.59 7.57
N LEU A 76 14.22 3.19 8.26
CA LEU A 76 13.19 4.09 8.78
C LEU A 76 13.69 4.95 9.95
N ASP A 77 14.61 4.43 10.77
CA ASP A 77 15.29 5.19 11.82
C ASP A 77 16.08 6.40 11.27
N LYS A 78 16.67 6.28 10.07
CA LYS A 78 17.38 7.38 9.42
C LYS A 78 16.49 8.57 9.06
N ILE A 79 15.19 8.35 8.93
CA ILE A 79 14.20 9.37 8.60
C ILE A 79 13.28 9.69 9.78
N ASN A 80 13.59 9.13 10.95
CA ASN A 80 12.91 9.37 12.22
C ASN A 80 11.36 9.14 12.12
N LEU A 81 10.95 8.09 11.41
CA LEU A 81 9.55 7.70 11.27
C LEU A 81 9.18 6.65 12.31
N LYS A 82 8.52 7.07 13.37
CA LYS A 82 7.90 6.23 14.41
C LYS A 82 6.77 7.02 15.09
N PRO A 83 5.72 6.37 15.60
CA PRO A 83 5.40 4.93 15.50
C PRO A 83 4.93 4.54 14.09
N TYR A 84 4.93 3.24 13.79
CA TYR A 84 4.34 2.74 12.55
C TYR A 84 2.85 2.53 12.71
N HIS A 85 2.09 2.82 11.66
CA HIS A 85 0.66 2.50 11.60
C HIS A 85 0.45 0.99 11.49
N LYS A 86 -0.75 0.53 11.80
CA LYS A 86 -1.18 -0.80 11.41
C LYS A 86 -1.07 -0.93 9.90
N ALA A 87 -0.64 -2.10 9.43
CA ALA A 87 -0.39 -2.28 8.01
C ALA A 87 -1.69 -2.54 7.25
N GLN A 88 -1.74 -2.00 6.04
CA GLN A 88 -2.77 -2.31 5.07
C GLN A 88 -2.51 -3.67 4.43
N LEU A 89 -3.55 -4.47 4.26
CA LEU A 89 -3.52 -5.67 3.43
C LEU A 89 -4.17 -5.38 2.08
N SER A 90 -3.43 -5.60 0.99
CA SER A 90 -3.94 -5.46 -0.37
C SER A 90 -3.87 -6.79 -1.12
N VAL A 91 -5.01 -7.28 -1.59
CA VAL A 91 -5.11 -8.55 -2.32
C VAL A 91 -5.83 -8.34 -3.65
N ILE A 92 -5.16 -8.72 -4.72
CA ILE A 92 -5.71 -8.67 -6.08
C ILE A 92 -6.23 -10.05 -6.47
N TYR A 93 -7.48 -10.10 -6.89
CA TYR A 93 -8.12 -11.33 -7.37
C TYR A 93 -8.18 -11.38 -8.91
N PRO A 94 -8.36 -12.56 -9.50
CA PRO A 94 -8.51 -12.71 -10.94
C PRO A 94 -9.63 -11.80 -11.49
N GLY A 95 -9.34 -11.14 -12.61
CA GLY A 95 -10.27 -10.20 -13.24
C GLY A 95 -10.04 -8.73 -12.91
N TYR A 96 -9.16 -8.41 -11.96
CA TYR A 96 -8.73 -7.03 -11.72
C TYR A 96 -7.96 -6.47 -12.94
N PRO A 97 -8.13 -5.18 -13.30
CA PRO A 97 -8.98 -4.17 -12.64
C PRO A 97 -10.43 -4.16 -13.12
N ARG A 98 -11.33 -3.80 -12.21
CA ARG A 98 -12.75 -3.55 -12.47
C ARG A 98 -13.12 -2.13 -12.02
N PRO A 99 -14.25 -1.57 -12.49
CA PRO A 99 -14.76 -0.29 -11.98
C PRO A 99 -14.99 -0.33 -10.47
N ARG A 100 -14.82 0.81 -9.82
CA ARG A 100 -15.29 0.99 -8.45
C ARG A 100 -16.79 1.28 -8.46
N LEU A 101 -17.46 1.03 -7.36
CA LEU A 101 -18.86 1.41 -7.20
C LEU A 101 -19.05 2.91 -7.51
N GLY A 102 -19.97 3.23 -8.41
CA GLY A 102 -20.25 4.60 -8.84
C GLY A 102 -19.31 5.18 -9.91
N ASP A 103 -18.32 4.42 -10.38
CA ASP A 103 -17.50 4.89 -11.52
C ASP A 103 -18.31 4.94 -12.81
N SER A 104 -18.20 6.04 -13.55
CA SER A 104 -18.57 6.06 -14.95
C SER A 104 -17.53 5.30 -15.80
N LYS A 105 -17.94 4.81 -16.96
CA LYS A 105 -17.04 4.19 -17.93
C LYS A 105 -15.84 5.07 -18.25
N SER A 106 -16.07 6.36 -18.48
CA SER A 106 -15.01 7.33 -18.80
C SER A 106 -14.04 7.55 -17.62
N ALA A 107 -14.54 7.57 -16.38
CA ALA A 107 -13.71 7.70 -15.19
C ALA A 107 -12.81 6.46 -15.01
N PHE A 108 -13.36 5.28 -15.23
CA PHE A 108 -12.60 4.03 -15.18
C PHE A 108 -11.51 3.97 -16.26
N GLU A 109 -11.86 4.25 -17.52
CA GLU A 109 -10.91 4.29 -18.64
C GLU A 109 -9.79 5.33 -18.43
N TYR A 110 -10.14 6.50 -17.88
CA TYR A 110 -9.14 7.51 -17.54
C TYR A 110 -8.18 7.03 -16.45
N ARG A 111 -8.68 6.31 -15.44
CA ARG A 111 -7.84 5.74 -14.38
C ARG A 111 -6.88 4.67 -14.93
N LEU A 112 -7.35 3.83 -15.83
CA LEU A 112 -6.51 2.82 -16.49
C LEU A 112 -5.37 3.47 -17.28
N LYS A 113 -5.65 4.52 -18.06
CA LYS A 113 -4.64 5.21 -18.87
C LYS A 113 -3.48 5.81 -18.09
N ARG A 114 -3.69 6.11 -16.81
CA ARG A 114 -2.66 6.68 -15.94
C ARG A 114 -2.15 5.68 -14.87
N ASP A 115 -2.32 4.39 -15.06
CA ASP A 115 -1.93 3.35 -14.11
C ASP A 115 -2.46 3.60 -12.68
N ALA A 116 -3.65 4.20 -12.56
CA ALA A 116 -4.25 4.64 -11.31
C ALA A 116 -3.35 5.56 -10.45
N ALA A 117 -2.39 6.26 -11.05
CA ALA A 117 -1.43 7.09 -10.33
C ALA A 117 -2.11 8.09 -9.39
N HIS A 118 -1.66 8.15 -8.15
CA HIS A 118 -2.16 9.05 -7.10
C HIS A 118 -1.04 9.34 -6.09
N VAL A 119 -1.30 10.29 -5.22
CA VAL A 119 -0.49 10.54 -4.02
C VAL A 119 -1.38 10.23 -2.83
N ASP A 120 -0.89 9.41 -1.93
CA ASP A 120 -1.61 9.08 -0.70
C ASP A 120 -1.76 10.29 0.20
N GLY A 121 -2.88 10.33 0.94
CA GLY A 121 -3.21 11.45 1.81
C GLY A 121 -3.81 12.68 1.12
N LEU A 122 -3.88 12.71 -0.22
CA LEU A 122 -4.57 13.78 -0.96
C LEU A 122 -6.07 13.51 -1.04
N LEU A 123 -6.84 14.14 -0.15
CA LEU A 123 -8.29 13.98 -0.06
C LEU A 123 -9.05 15.17 -0.67
N PRO A 124 -10.22 14.94 -1.31
CA PRO A 124 -11.05 15.99 -1.84
C PRO A 124 -11.79 16.72 -0.72
N VAL A 125 -11.72 18.05 -0.69
CA VAL A 125 -12.36 18.90 0.32
C VAL A 125 -13.33 19.89 -0.34
N GLY A 126 -14.49 20.08 0.30
CA GLY A 126 -15.52 21.04 -0.10
C GLY A 126 -16.27 20.67 -1.39
N ALA A 127 -17.22 21.52 -1.79
CA ALA A 127 -18.09 21.29 -2.95
C ALA A 127 -17.31 21.24 -4.29
N GLN A 128 -16.18 21.93 -4.38
CA GLN A 128 -15.32 21.94 -5.55
C GLN A 128 -14.37 20.73 -5.63
N LYS A 129 -14.39 19.85 -4.62
CA LYS A 129 -13.53 18.65 -4.53
C LYS A 129 -12.04 18.96 -4.78
N ARG A 130 -11.56 20.12 -4.35
CA ARG A 130 -10.13 20.44 -4.40
C ARG A 130 -9.38 19.50 -3.49
N ARG A 131 -8.21 19.04 -3.93
CA ARG A 131 -7.43 18.07 -3.17
C ARG A 131 -6.41 18.78 -2.29
N TYR A 132 -6.38 18.37 -1.03
CA TYR A 132 -5.42 18.83 -0.02
C TYR A 132 -4.76 17.64 0.64
N LEU A 133 -3.52 17.83 1.08
CA LEU A 133 -2.83 16.85 1.91
C LEU A 133 -3.42 16.89 3.32
N ILE A 134 -4.30 15.95 3.60
CA ILE A 134 -4.99 15.82 4.90
C ILE A 134 -4.27 14.80 5.77
N GLU A 135 -3.75 13.74 5.17
CA GLU A 135 -3.04 12.66 5.86
C GLU A 135 -1.58 12.63 5.38
N PRO A 136 -0.65 13.30 6.08
CA PRO A 136 0.75 13.29 5.68
C PRO A 136 1.37 11.92 5.88
N HIS A 137 1.84 11.30 4.82
CA HIS A 137 2.60 10.04 4.85
C HIS A 137 4.09 10.33 4.67
N GLY A 138 4.93 9.84 5.60
CA GLY A 138 6.37 10.00 5.48
C GLY A 138 6.97 9.06 4.44
N VAL A 139 6.53 7.81 4.42
CA VAL A 139 6.96 6.77 3.47
C VAL A 139 5.96 5.61 3.50
N ILE A 140 5.86 4.90 2.38
CA ILE A 140 5.14 3.64 2.29
C ILE A 140 6.16 2.51 2.15
N LEU A 141 6.07 1.51 3.03
CA LEU A 141 6.85 0.28 2.96
C LEU A 141 5.97 -0.83 2.38
N GLY A 142 6.23 -1.20 1.13
CA GLY A 142 5.54 -2.31 0.46
C GLY A 142 6.30 -3.62 0.61
N VAL A 143 5.65 -4.64 1.16
CA VAL A 143 6.22 -5.99 1.30
C VAL A 143 5.33 -6.98 0.56
N PRO A 144 5.82 -7.66 -0.49
CA PRO A 144 5.06 -8.72 -1.15
C PRO A 144 4.91 -9.93 -0.22
N LEU A 145 3.69 -10.42 -0.06
CA LEU A 145 3.39 -11.54 0.84
C LEU A 145 3.46 -12.91 0.14
N ASN A 146 3.52 -12.92 -1.18
CA ASN A 146 3.66 -14.14 -2.00
C ASN A 146 4.40 -13.85 -3.29
N ASN A 147 4.81 -14.90 -3.99
CA ASN A 147 5.35 -14.78 -5.34
C ASN A 147 4.20 -14.46 -6.30
N THR A 148 4.34 -13.37 -7.06
CA THR A 148 3.34 -12.90 -8.02
C THR A 148 3.88 -12.94 -9.44
N HIS A 149 3.01 -13.28 -10.39
CA HIS A 149 3.35 -13.16 -11.81
C HIS A 149 3.50 -11.68 -12.20
N PRO A 150 4.42 -11.32 -13.13
CA PRO A 150 4.59 -9.93 -13.58
C PRO A 150 3.31 -9.24 -14.09
N GLY A 151 2.32 -10.02 -14.57
CA GLY A 151 1.02 -9.52 -15.00
C GLY A 151 -0.02 -9.34 -13.88
N ALA A 152 0.33 -9.58 -12.61
CA ALA A 152 -0.60 -9.50 -11.48
C ALA A 152 -0.67 -8.09 -10.87
N SER A 153 -0.77 -7.06 -11.70
CA SER A 153 -0.91 -5.64 -11.27
C SER A 153 0.17 -5.18 -10.28
N PRO A 154 1.45 -5.20 -10.67
CA PRO A 154 2.54 -4.77 -9.82
C PRO A 154 2.42 -3.27 -9.49
N ILE A 155 3.07 -2.86 -8.40
CA ILE A 155 3.20 -1.43 -8.07
C ILE A 155 3.98 -0.73 -9.18
N VAL A 156 3.44 0.37 -9.70
CA VAL A 156 4.08 1.26 -10.67
C VAL A 156 4.48 2.54 -9.98
N VAL A 157 5.74 2.95 -10.13
CA VAL A 157 6.27 4.18 -9.55
C VAL A 157 6.78 5.10 -10.65
N TRP A 158 6.32 6.34 -10.66
CA TRP A 158 6.82 7.37 -11.56
C TRP A 158 8.11 7.95 -10.99
N LYS A 159 9.23 7.50 -11.53
CA LYS A 159 10.57 7.89 -11.07
C LYS A 159 10.73 9.40 -11.04
N GLY A 160 11.13 9.92 -9.89
CA GLY A 160 11.37 11.34 -9.69
C GLY A 160 10.12 12.17 -9.34
N SER A 161 8.91 11.58 -9.36
CA SER A 161 7.65 12.29 -9.07
C SER A 161 7.62 12.95 -7.69
N HIS A 162 8.29 12.38 -6.69
CA HIS A 162 8.40 12.94 -5.34
C HIS A 162 8.98 14.36 -5.33
N ARG A 163 9.88 14.69 -6.26
CA ARG A 163 10.46 16.04 -6.37
C ARG A 163 9.47 17.05 -6.92
N ILE A 164 8.62 16.62 -7.84
CA ILE A 164 7.57 17.47 -8.43
C ILE A 164 6.52 17.76 -7.36
N MET A 165 6.07 16.71 -6.66
CA MET A 165 5.02 16.84 -5.63
C MET A 165 5.47 17.60 -4.36
N GLN A 166 6.77 17.74 -4.12
CA GLN A 166 7.31 18.56 -3.02
C GLN A 166 7.35 20.06 -3.34
N GLN A 167 7.16 20.45 -4.61
CA GLN A 167 7.20 21.85 -5.06
C GLN A 167 5.81 22.48 -5.13
N GLU A 168 4.76 21.68 -5.04
CA GLU A 168 3.34 22.09 -5.04
C GLU A 168 2.84 22.34 -3.59
#